data_0557b0a42098d4a8f765aff724899783
#
_entry.id   0557b0a42098d4a8f765aff724899783
#
_cell.length_a   1.000
_cell.length_b   1.000
_cell.length_c   1.000
_cell.angle_alpha   90.00
_cell.angle_beta   90.00
_cell.angle_gamma   90.00
#
_symmetry.space_group_name_H-M   'P 1'
#
loop_
_entity.id
_entity.type
_entity.pdbx_description
1 polymer ?
#
loop_
_entity_poly.entity_id
_entity_poly.type
_entity_poly.pdbx_seq_one_letter_code
_entity_poly.pdbx_strand_id
1 'polypeptide(L)'
;MSKILSIIIPTYNAEKFLNKGLSSFLVCRDTDAQTAQHNCKMAKEGRFEEIDIDKAILDKLEVIVVNDGTPDKSVEVAQKFVDWYPDTFVIVNKTNGGHGSAINTGVEHVRGKYLKVVDADDWVDTLALKHLVEYLEHVDSDAVIQSFRYYDISKDEYRPADVSVPDFTREYNLKDIVNMWDDVYDGLSFHGVIYNTGFYKALGYKLTEHVFYEDQEYATVPFSYAKTVRFIQEELYVYRVGDVNQSVSAASQVKRLPDLEQVIFNVLEAEKSFAKMPQGGKEHFIRKTSGIITSYYQIALIKNTDRQSGRAIVEQFNMKLAQKSALMYEAVQRKYKVFRLFNKLHVSNSFYENQFAKLLELAKRVGRADRLYRK
;
A
#
# COMPACT_ATOMS: atom_id res chain seq x y z
N MET A 1 -3.84 -8.54 27.85
CA MET A 1 -4.31 -7.22 27.37
C MET A 1 -4.95 -7.39 26.00
N SER A 2 -5.88 -6.52 25.60
CA SER A 2 -6.42 -6.54 24.22
C SER A 2 -5.37 -6.02 23.25
N LYS A 3 -5.20 -6.65 22.10
CA LYS A 3 -4.31 -6.17 21.04
C LYS A 3 -4.90 -4.91 20.40
N ILE A 4 -4.07 -3.90 20.18
CA ILE A 4 -4.46 -2.62 19.56
C ILE A 4 -4.17 -2.64 18.07
N LEU A 5 -2.98 -3.10 17.67
CA LEU A 5 -2.57 -3.13 16.28
C LEU A 5 -2.06 -4.51 15.89
N SER A 6 -2.68 -5.10 14.87
CA SER A 6 -2.16 -6.29 14.20
C SER A 6 -1.45 -5.89 12.91
N ILE A 7 -0.19 -6.31 12.79
CA ILE A 7 0.61 -6.16 11.58
C ILE A 7 0.60 -7.49 10.83
N ILE A 8 0.17 -7.48 9.58
CA ILE A 8 0.21 -8.64 8.68
C ILE A 8 1.45 -8.52 7.81
N ILE A 9 2.30 -9.53 7.79
CA ILE A 9 3.53 -9.58 6.98
C ILE A 9 3.45 -10.75 6.00
N PRO A 10 2.97 -10.50 4.76
CA PRO A 10 3.01 -11.50 3.70
C PRO A 10 4.45 -11.88 3.40
N THR A 11 4.78 -13.16 3.51
CA THR A 11 6.18 -13.60 3.48
C THR A 11 6.42 -14.71 2.45
N TYR A 12 7.23 -14.39 1.44
CA TYR A 12 7.71 -15.33 0.43
C TYR A 12 9.08 -14.87 -0.09
N ASN A 13 10.13 -15.71 0.00
CA ASN A 13 11.50 -15.40 -0.38
C ASN A 13 12.08 -14.13 0.28
N ALA A 14 11.84 -13.96 1.57
CA ALA A 14 12.18 -12.74 2.33
C ALA A 14 13.32 -12.91 3.34
N GLU A 15 14.02 -14.03 3.37
CA GLU A 15 15.07 -14.39 4.33
C GLU A 15 16.05 -13.23 4.59
N LYS A 16 16.45 -12.52 3.53
CA LYS A 16 17.46 -11.44 3.59
C LYS A 16 16.96 -10.18 4.29
N PHE A 17 15.65 -9.95 4.31
CA PHE A 17 15.03 -8.69 4.74
C PHE A 17 14.28 -8.84 6.06
N LEU A 18 13.68 -10.00 6.27
CA LEU A 18 12.69 -10.22 7.32
C LEU A 18 13.21 -9.91 8.74
N ASN A 19 14.49 -10.18 9.02
CA ASN A 19 15.05 -9.83 10.33
C ASN A 19 14.99 -8.31 10.60
N LYS A 20 15.30 -7.47 9.61
CA LYS A 20 15.20 -6.01 9.75
C LYS A 20 13.75 -5.58 9.95
N GLY A 21 12.83 -6.11 9.13
CA GLY A 21 11.41 -5.84 9.24
C GLY A 21 10.88 -6.20 10.63
N LEU A 22 11.09 -7.43 11.10
CA LEU A 22 10.61 -7.89 12.40
C LEU A 22 11.25 -7.12 13.57
N SER A 23 12.55 -6.81 13.48
CA SER A 23 13.24 -6.02 14.52
C SER A 23 12.71 -4.60 14.64
N SER A 24 12.14 -4.03 13.59
CA SER A 24 11.57 -2.68 13.63
C SER A 24 10.29 -2.57 14.49
N PHE A 25 9.67 -3.70 14.83
CA PHE A 25 8.53 -3.76 15.76
C PHE A 25 8.96 -3.86 17.23
N LEU A 26 10.26 -3.98 17.51
CA LEU A 26 10.80 -4.05 18.85
C LEU A 26 10.89 -2.64 19.47
N VAL A 27 9.75 -2.11 19.87
CA VAL A 27 9.67 -0.77 20.46
C VAL A 27 10.49 -0.71 21.73
N CYS A 28 11.46 0.23 21.78
CA CYS A 28 12.35 0.47 22.91
C CYS A 28 11.68 1.37 23.96
N ARG A 29 12.12 1.29 25.21
CA ARG A 29 11.69 2.22 26.27
C ARG A 29 12.12 3.65 25.93
N ASP A 30 13.42 3.81 25.68
CA ASP A 30 14.01 5.07 25.20
C ASP A 30 14.18 4.95 23.68
N THR A 31 13.26 5.56 22.94
CA THR A 31 13.16 5.44 21.49
C THR A 31 14.22 6.29 20.80
N ASP A 32 15.47 5.83 20.80
CA ASP A 32 16.55 6.41 20.02
C ASP A 32 17.05 5.45 18.92
N ALA A 33 17.65 6.02 17.89
CA ALA A 33 18.12 5.25 16.72
C ALA A 33 19.24 4.25 17.10
N GLN A 34 20.04 4.51 18.13
CA GLN A 34 21.13 3.63 18.55
C GLN A 34 20.57 2.38 19.20
N THR A 35 19.57 2.51 20.08
CA THR A 35 18.90 1.38 20.72
C THR A 35 18.15 0.54 19.69
N ALA A 36 17.48 1.14 18.71
CA ALA A 36 16.84 0.40 17.62
C ALA A 36 17.86 -0.38 16.76
N GLN A 37 19.01 0.21 16.45
CA GLN A 37 20.10 -0.49 15.76
C GLN A 37 20.69 -1.63 16.59
N HIS A 38 20.88 -1.40 17.90
CA HIS A 38 21.34 -2.43 18.84
C HIS A 38 20.35 -3.62 18.85
N ASN A 39 19.07 -3.37 19.03
CA ASN A 39 18.04 -4.40 19.03
C ASN A 39 18.03 -5.22 17.73
N CYS A 40 18.13 -4.56 16.58
CA CYS A 40 18.21 -5.23 15.29
C CYS A 40 19.42 -6.16 15.17
N LYS A 41 20.59 -5.72 15.68
CA LYS A 41 21.80 -6.53 15.72
C LYS A 41 21.65 -7.72 16.66
N MET A 42 21.14 -7.51 17.87
CA MET A 42 20.94 -8.59 18.87
C MET A 42 19.95 -9.62 18.35
N ALA A 43 18.83 -9.21 17.76
CA ALA A 43 17.86 -10.12 17.15
C ALA A 43 18.49 -10.95 16.01
N LYS A 44 19.33 -10.35 15.17
CA LYS A 44 20.06 -11.05 14.10
C LYS A 44 21.01 -12.11 14.65
N GLU A 45 21.70 -11.80 15.76
CA GLU A 45 22.61 -12.70 16.44
C GLU A 45 21.90 -13.75 17.32
N GLY A 46 20.57 -13.64 17.49
CA GLY A 46 19.78 -14.52 18.38
C GLY A 46 19.93 -14.23 19.87
N ARG A 47 20.42 -13.05 20.21
CA ARG A 47 20.69 -12.57 21.59
C ARG A 47 19.53 -11.74 22.11
N PHE A 48 18.34 -12.33 22.14
CA PHE A 48 17.10 -11.62 22.47
C PHE A 48 17.04 -11.13 23.93
N GLU A 49 17.78 -11.73 24.84
CA GLU A 49 17.90 -11.31 26.25
C GLU A 49 18.58 -9.96 26.44
N GLU A 50 19.30 -9.48 25.40
CA GLU A 50 19.99 -8.19 25.41
C GLU A 50 19.20 -7.06 24.73
N ILE A 51 17.96 -7.36 24.28
CA ILE A 51 17.10 -6.41 23.61
C ILE A 51 16.36 -5.55 24.64
N ASP A 52 16.44 -4.23 24.51
CA ASP A 52 15.60 -3.31 25.28
C ASP A 52 14.24 -3.13 24.62
N ILE A 53 13.16 -3.38 25.38
CA ILE A 53 11.79 -3.26 24.90
C ILE A 53 10.89 -2.49 25.85
N ASP A 54 9.96 -1.73 25.29
CA ASP A 54 8.78 -1.26 26.00
C ASP A 54 7.71 -2.36 25.98
N LYS A 55 7.72 -3.18 27.04
CA LYS A 55 6.80 -4.31 27.16
C LYS A 55 5.33 -3.90 27.07
N ALA A 56 4.97 -2.73 27.62
CA ALA A 56 3.59 -2.26 27.62
C ALA A 56 3.07 -1.98 26.20
N ILE A 57 3.93 -1.50 25.31
CA ILE A 57 3.61 -1.30 23.89
C ILE A 57 3.64 -2.64 23.14
N LEU A 58 4.68 -3.46 23.37
CA LEU A 58 4.82 -4.75 22.67
C LEU A 58 3.65 -5.70 22.95
N ASP A 59 3.09 -5.70 24.16
CA ASP A 59 1.92 -6.48 24.53
C ASP A 59 0.64 -6.05 23.80
N LYS A 60 0.56 -4.81 23.30
CA LYS A 60 -0.53 -4.28 22.49
C LYS A 60 -0.41 -4.58 21.00
N LEU A 61 0.79 -4.99 20.56
CA LEU A 61 1.07 -5.38 19.18
C LEU A 61 0.79 -6.86 18.94
N GLU A 62 0.42 -7.18 17.71
CA GLU A 62 0.41 -8.51 17.16
C GLU A 62 1.08 -8.45 15.79
N VAL A 63 2.10 -9.25 15.55
CA VAL A 63 2.85 -9.33 14.29
C VAL A 63 2.65 -10.72 13.71
N ILE A 64 1.89 -10.81 12.63
CA ILE A 64 1.48 -12.06 11.99
C ILE A 64 2.30 -12.24 10.72
N VAL A 65 3.32 -13.08 10.79
CA VAL A 65 4.10 -13.49 9.62
C VAL A 65 3.31 -14.56 8.89
N VAL A 66 2.77 -14.22 7.72
CA VAL A 66 2.03 -15.18 6.90
C VAL A 66 2.99 -15.82 5.90
N ASN A 67 3.42 -17.02 6.19
CA ASN A 67 4.26 -17.82 5.31
C ASN A 67 3.44 -18.35 4.12
N ASP A 68 3.61 -17.76 2.96
CA ASP A 68 2.96 -18.14 1.70
C ASP A 68 3.70 -19.28 0.99
N GLY A 69 4.09 -20.31 1.75
CA GLY A 69 4.79 -21.48 1.20
C GLY A 69 6.21 -21.16 0.70
N THR A 70 6.96 -20.32 1.45
CA THR A 70 8.31 -19.92 1.07
C THR A 70 9.29 -21.11 1.07
N PRO A 71 10.17 -21.23 0.05
CA PRO A 71 11.18 -22.28 0.01
C PRO A 71 12.49 -21.91 0.73
N ASP A 72 12.66 -20.63 1.12
CA ASP A 72 13.86 -20.13 1.80
C ASP A 72 13.74 -20.20 3.32
N LYS A 73 14.71 -19.64 4.05
CA LYS A 73 14.76 -19.67 5.52
C LYS A 73 13.96 -18.55 6.21
N SER A 74 13.04 -17.90 5.52
CA SER A 74 12.21 -16.85 6.12
C SER A 74 11.48 -17.33 7.37
N VAL A 75 10.97 -18.56 7.36
CA VAL A 75 10.28 -19.15 8.53
C VAL A 75 11.22 -19.33 9.71
N GLU A 76 12.47 -19.79 9.47
CA GLU A 76 13.48 -19.93 10.54
C GLU A 76 13.84 -18.58 11.16
N VAL A 77 13.87 -17.50 10.36
CA VAL A 77 14.09 -16.13 10.84
C VAL A 77 12.94 -15.70 11.74
N ALA A 78 11.69 -15.86 11.29
CA ALA A 78 10.50 -15.49 12.05
C ALA A 78 10.35 -16.31 13.34
N GLN A 79 10.69 -17.60 13.30
CA GLN A 79 10.55 -18.51 14.44
C GLN A 79 11.34 -18.02 15.68
N LYS A 80 12.52 -17.39 15.48
CA LYS A 80 13.30 -16.83 16.59
C LYS A 80 12.54 -15.77 17.39
N PHE A 81 11.75 -14.92 16.70
CA PHE A 81 10.92 -13.91 17.33
C PHE A 81 9.72 -14.54 18.04
N VAL A 82 9.11 -15.55 17.44
CA VAL A 82 7.99 -16.29 18.04
C VAL A 82 8.45 -17.03 19.31
N ASP A 83 9.59 -17.71 19.26
CA ASP A 83 10.14 -18.43 20.43
C ASP A 83 10.45 -17.49 21.59
N TRP A 84 10.88 -16.26 21.27
CA TRP A 84 11.20 -15.25 22.28
C TRP A 84 9.95 -14.53 22.83
N TYR A 85 9.00 -14.14 21.96
CA TYR A 85 7.82 -13.37 22.38
C TYR A 85 6.54 -13.82 21.67
N PRO A 86 6.03 -15.03 22.03
CA PRO A 86 4.91 -15.68 21.33
C PRO A 86 3.57 -14.92 21.46
N ASP A 87 3.44 -14.06 22.46
CA ASP A 87 2.24 -13.24 22.64
C ASP A 87 2.11 -12.16 21.56
N THR A 88 3.23 -11.74 20.96
CA THR A 88 3.25 -10.68 19.93
C THR A 88 3.55 -11.24 18.55
N PHE A 89 4.52 -12.13 18.38
CA PHE A 89 4.90 -12.67 17.08
C PHE A 89 4.23 -14.02 16.84
N VAL A 90 3.61 -14.18 15.68
CA VAL A 90 2.90 -15.40 15.28
C VAL A 90 3.24 -15.75 13.84
N ILE A 91 3.40 -17.03 13.53
CA ILE A 91 3.54 -17.53 12.17
C ILE A 91 2.26 -18.25 11.76
N VAL A 92 1.73 -17.89 10.60
CA VAL A 92 0.62 -18.60 9.94
C VAL A 92 1.15 -19.20 8.65
N ASN A 93 1.11 -20.52 8.54
CA ASN A 93 1.57 -21.25 7.38
C ASN A 93 0.42 -21.55 6.42
N LYS A 94 0.66 -21.32 5.10
CA LYS A 94 -0.28 -21.70 4.05
C LYS A 94 0.44 -22.15 2.77
N THR A 95 -0.27 -22.80 1.88
CA THR A 95 0.22 -23.04 0.51
C THR A 95 0.29 -21.75 -0.26
N ASN A 96 1.27 -21.62 -1.16
CA ASN A 96 1.45 -20.41 -1.95
C ASN A 96 0.18 -20.04 -2.73
N GLY A 97 -0.26 -18.81 -2.56
CA GLY A 97 -1.42 -18.21 -3.23
C GLY A 97 -1.16 -16.78 -3.68
N GLY A 98 0.07 -16.29 -3.47
CA GLY A 98 0.47 -14.92 -3.76
C GLY A 98 0.18 -13.95 -2.62
N HIS A 99 0.67 -12.73 -2.79
CA HIS A 99 0.65 -11.69 -1.76
C HIS A 99 -0.77 -11.39 -1.25
N GLY A 100 -1.76 -11.21 -2.14
CA GLY A 100 -3.16 -11.00 -1.75
C GLY A 100 -3.75 -12.15 -0.94
N SER A 101 -3.40 -13.40 -1.29
CA SER A 101 -3.83 -14.58 -0.53
C SER A 101 -3.23 -14.60 0.88
N ALA A 102 -1.97 -14.19 1.03
CA ALA A 102 -1.33 -14.08 2.33
C ALA A 102 -2.00 -12.98 3.18
N ILE A 103 -2.35 -11.83 2.60
CA ILE A 103 -3.11 -10.79 3.30
C ILE A 103 -4.48 -11.31 3.72
N ASN A 104 -5.24 -11.95 2.81
CA ASN A 104 -6.55 -12.52 3.12
C ASN A 104 -6.48 -13.47 4.33
N THR A 105 -5.47 -14.36 4.34
CA THR A 105 -5.22 -15.28 5.45
C THR A 105 -4.86 -14.53 6.74
N GLY A 106 -3.98 -13.53 6.65
CA GLY A 106 -3.61 -12.69 7.79
C GLY A 106 -4.82 -12.02 8.43
N VAL A 107 -5.72 -11.44 7.63
CA VAL A 107 -6.95 -10.79 8.10
C VAL A 107 -7.85 -11.73 8.92
N GLU A 108 -7.88 -13.02 8.57
CA GLU A 108 -8.65 -14.00 9.35
C GLU A 108 -8.10 -14.19 10.78
N HIS A 109 -6.79 -14.01 10.97
CA HIS A 109 -6.08 -14.22 12.23
C HIS A 109 -5.92 -12.99 13.11
N VAL A 110 -6.17 -11.75 12.59
CA VAL A 110 -5.98 -10.51 13.37
C VAL A 110 -6.90 -10.44 14.59
N ARG A 111 -6.32 -10.04 15.73
CA ARG A 111 -6.99 -9.81 17.01
C ARG A 111 -6.97 -8.35 17.44
N GLY A 112 -6.13 -7.52 16.81
CA GLY A 112 -5.99 -6.10 17.11
C GLY A 112 -7.23 -5.28 16.73
N LYS A 113 -7.45 -4.19 17.45
CA LYS A 113 -8.50 -3.21 17.13
C LYS A 113 -8.33 -2.64 15.71
N TYR A 114 -7.09 -2.48 15.29
CA TYR A 114 -6.69 -2.06 13.95
C TYR A 114 -5.79 -3.09 13.29
N LEU A 115 -5.79 -3.11 11.97
CA LEU A 115 -4.90 -3.91 11.15
C LEU A 115 -4.12 -3.05 10.15
N LYS A 116 -2.88 -3.44 9.89
CA LYS A 116 -2.02 -2.88 8.86
C LYS A 116 -1.25 -4.00 8.18
N VAL A 117 -0.98 -3.83 6.88
CA VAL A 117 -0.07 -4.72 6.15
C VAL A 117 1.30 -4.04 6.02
N VAL A 118 2.36 -4.79 6.19
CA VAL A 118 3.76 -4.36 5.96
C VAL A 118 4.45 -5.44 5.14
N ASP A 119 5.07 -5.06 4.04
CA ASP A 119 5.77 -5.99 3.16
C ASP A 119 7.04 -6.55 3.84
N ALA A 120 7.38 -7.79 3.57
CA ALA A 120 8.47 -8.50 4.25
C ALA A 120 9.87 -7.94 3.94
N ASP A 121 10.01 -7.12 2.89
CA ASP A 121 11.26 -6.43 2.51
C ASP A 121 11.31 -4.97 2.96
N ASP A 122 10.25 -4.50 3.65
CA ASP A 122 10.12 -3.18 4.24
C ASP A 122 10.26 -3.21 5.77
N TRP A 123 10.16 -2.05 6.41
CA TRP A 123 10.20 -1.92 7.87
C TRP A 123 9.43 -0.69 8.35
N VAL A 124 9.33 -0.51 9.66
CA VAL A 124 8.68 0.65 10.27
C VAL A 124 9.67 1.49 11.09
N ASP A 125 9.32 2.76 11.32
CA ASP A 125 9.98 3.58 12.31
C ASP A 125 9.47 3.21 13.71
N THR A 126 10.37 2.81 14.58
CA THR A 126 10.03 2.26 15.90
C THR A 126 9.41 3.31 16.84
N LEU A 127 9.85 4.59 16.75
CA LEU A 127 9.27 5.67 17.53
C LEU A 127 7.86 6.03 17.03
N ALA A 128 7.71 6.15 15.70
CA ALA A 128 6.42 6.36 15.07
C ALA A 128 5.41 5.22 15.41
N LEU A 129 5.91 3.98 15.51
CA LEU A 129 5.08 2.84 15.92
C LEU A 129 4.56 2.97 17.35
N LYS A 130 5.40 3.44 18.29
CA LYS A 130 4.97 3.70 19.67
C LYS A 130 3.83 4.72 19.71
N HIS A 131 4.04 5.87 19.09
CA HIS A 131 3.03 6.93 19.03
C HIS A 131 1.74 6.46 18.34
N LEU A 132 1.87 5.69 17.27
CA LEU A 132 0.70 5.13 16.58
C LEU A 132 -0.11 4.20 17.49
N VAL A 133 0.53 3.28 18.21
CA VAL A 133 -0.17 2.35 19.11
C VAL A 133 -0.90 3.12 20.21
N GLU A 134 -0.25 4.10 20.82
CA GLU A 134 -0.84 4.96 21.84
C GLU A 134 -2.04 5.77 21.25
N TYR A 135 -1.91 6.31 20.04
CA TYR A 135 -2.98 7.02 19.37
C TYR A 135 -4.19 6.12 19.06
N LEU A 136 -3.96 4.92 18.53
CA LEU A 136 -5.02 3.98 18.13
C LEU A 136 -5.87 3.46 19.31
N GLU A 137 -5.36 3.53 20.54
CA GLU A 137 -6.15 3.20 21.74
C GLU A 137 -7.37 4.11 21.89
N HIS A 138 -7.22 5.36 21.48
CA HIS A 138 -8.18 6.45 21.75
C HIS A 138 -9.08 6.82 20.57
N VAL A 139 -8.95 6.17 19.41
CA VAL A 139 -9.73 6.45 18.21
C VAL A 139 -10.51 5.22 17.74
N ASP A 140 -11.68 5.45 17.11
CA ASP A 140 -12.58 4.39 16.62
C ASP A 140 -12.96 4.58 15.14
N SER A 141 -12.17 5.37 14.39
CA SER A 141 -12.44 5.64 12.96
C SER A 141 -12.26 4.37 12.11
N ASP A 142 -13.00 4.28 11.01
CA ASP A 142 -12.96 3.15 10.05
C ASP A 142 -11.57 2.99 9.43
N ALA A 143 -10.88 4.11 9.20
CA ALA A 143 -9.51 4.12 8.71
C ALA A 143 -8.68 5.22 9.38
N VAL A 144 -7.38 4.97 9.49
CA VAL A 144 -6.36 5.95 9.88
C VAL A 144 -5.33 6.03 8.76
N ILE A 145 -5.01 7.24 8.33
CA ILE A 145 -3.99 7.51 7.32
C ILE A 145 -2.76 8.06 8.03
N GLN A 146 -1.62 7.51 7.68
CA GLN A 146 -0.32 7.96 8.15
C GLN A 146 0.55 8.44 7.00
N SER A 147 1.51 9.30 7.30
CA SER A 147 2.63 9.56 6.40
C SER A 147 3.57 8.35 6.36
N PHE A 148 4.37 8.27 5.31
CA PHE A 148 5.42 7.27 5.17
C PHE A 148 6.59 7.85 4.39
N ARG A 149 7.70 7.12 4.33
CA ARG A 149 8.87 7.56 3.56
C ARG A 149 9.40 6.44 2.67
N TYR A 150 9.93 6.84 1.54
CA TYR A 150 10.69 5.97 0.65
C TYR A 150 12.15 5.93 1.13
N TYR A 151 12.77 4.77 1.04
CA TYR A 151 14.21 4.59 1.19
C TYR A 151 14.80 4.07 -0.12
N ASP A 152 15.50 4.93 -0.85
CA ASP A 152 16.18 4.56 -2.09
C ASP A 152 17.54 3.92 -1.77
N ILE A 153 17.60 2.58 -1.90
CA ILE A 153 18.81 1.80 -1.58
C ILE A 153 19.99 2.12 -2.51
N SER A 154 19.73 2.62 -3.71
CA SER A 154 20.78 2.97 -4.68
C SER A 154 21.50 4.27 -4.35
N LYS A 155 20.85 5.14 -3.56
CA LYS A 155 21.35 6.45 -3.19
C LYS A 155 21.61 6.60 -1.69
N ASP A 156 21.12 5.64 -0.88
CA ASP A 156 21.09 5.73 0.58
C ASP A 156 20.34 6.98 1.08
N GLU A 157 19.20 7.28 0.45
CA GLU A 157 18.44 8.49 0.73
C GLU A 157 16.99 8.20 1.12
N TYR A 158 16.47 8.97 2.09
CA TYR A 158 15.07 8.97 2.46
C TYR A 158 14.32 10.12 1.79
N ARG A 159 13.09 9.85 1.36
CA ARG A 159 12.19 10.85 0.82
C ARG A 159 10.79 10.67 1.43
N PRO A 160 10.21 11.69 2.08
CA PRO A 160 8.87 11.58 2.64
C PRO A 160 7.83 11.45 1.53
N ALA A 161 6.71 10.79 1.84
CA ALA A 161 5.48 10.90 1.10
C ALA A 161 4.71 12.13 1.59
N ASP A 162 4.19 12.92 0.66
CA ASP A 162 3.47 14.16 1.01
C ASP A 162 2.05 13.83 1.46
N VAL A 163 1.79 13.97 2.78
CA VAL A 163 0.46 13.86 3.37
C VAL A 163 0.24 15.08 4.27
N SER A 164 -0.72 15.91 3.89
CA SER A 164 -1.03 17.14 4.63
C SER A 164 -2.53 17.32 4.79
N VAL A 165 -2.95 17.65 6.00
CA VAL A 165 -4.33 17.97 6.32
C VAL A 165 -4.38 19.24 7.17
N PRO A 166 -5.49 20.03 7.11
CA PRO A 166 -5.62 21.27 7.88
C PRO A 166 -5.57 21.08 9.38
N ASP A 167 -6.02 19.92 9.88
CA ASP A 167 -6.12 19.63 11.32
C ASP A 167 -6.00 18.11 11.56
N PHE A 168 -4.91 17.66 12.16
CA PHE A 168 -4.66 16.26 12.50
C PHE A 168 -5.52 15.76 13.68
N THR A 169 -6.15 16.65 14.44
CA THR A 169 -7.04 16.25 15.55
C THR A 169 -8.47 15.98 15.11
N ARG A 170 -8.82 16.39 13.89
CA ARG A 170 -10.16 16.26 13.32
C ARG A 170 -10.38 14.87 12.73
N GLU A 171 -11.65 14.40 12.80
CA GLU A 171 -12.14 13.28 12.00
C GLU A 171 -12.70 13.79 10.67
N TYR A 172 -12.36 13.11 9.57
CA TYR A 172 -12.74 13.44 8.21
C TYR A 172 -13.68 12.37 7.64
N ASN A 173 -14.52 12.77 6.70
CA ASN A 173 -15.28 11.85 5.85
C ASN A 173 -14.69 11.80 4.43
N LEU A 174 -15.17 10.87 3.60
CA LEU A 174 -14.63 10.72 2.24
C LEU A 174 -14.89 11.93 1.33
N LYS A 175 -15.90 12.76 1.60
CA LYS A 175 -16.10 14.01 0.85
C LYS A 175 -14.99 15.01 1.14
N ASP A 176 -14.58 15.11 2.41
CA ASP A 176 -13.41 15.92 2.79
C ASP A 176 -12.14 15.42 2.09
N ILE A 177 -11.90 14.09 2.10
CA ILE A 177 -10.75 13.45 1.43
C ILE A 177 -10.73 13.77 -0.07
N VAL A 178 -11.88 13.67 -0.73
CA VAL A 178 -11.99 13.98 -2.17
C VAL A 178 -11.67 15.46 -2.45
N ASN A 179 -12.04 16.37 -1.55
CA ASN A 179 -11.75 17.80 -1.67
C ASN A 179 -10.25 18.12 -1.47
N MET A 180 -9.56 17.35 -0.62
CA MET A 180 -8.12 17.48 -0.30
C MET A 180 -7.26 16.48 -1.10
N TRP A 181 -7.74 15.95 -2.21
CA TRP A 181 -7.14 14.81 -2.91
C TRP A 181 -5.64 14.92 -3.16
N ASP A 182 -5.20 16.07 -3.65
CA ASP A 182 -3.78 16.26 -4.02
C ASP A 182 -2.87 16.37 -2.79
N ASP A 183 -3.41 16.79 -1.63
CA ASP A 183 -2.67 16.94 -0.39
C ASP A 183 -2.54 15.61 0.39
N VAL A 184 -3.41 14.63 0.11
CA VAL A 184 -3.47 13.36 0.85
C VAL A 184 -3.23 12.13 -0.03
N TYR A 185 -3.04 12.31 -1.32
CA TYR A 185 -3.01 11.21 -2.32
C TYR A 185 -2.00 10.11 -1.99
N ASP A 186 -0.81 10.48 -1.55
CA ASP A 186 0.24 9.51 -1.22
C ASP A 186 -0.18 8.63 -0.02
N GLY A 187 -0.81 9.22 0.99
CA GLY A 187 -1.34 8.48 2.14
C GLY A 187 -2.49 7.51 1.80
N LEU A 188 -3.20 7.75 0.70
CA LEU A 188 -4.26 6.86 0.20
C LEU A 188 -3.70 5.63 -0.53
N SER A 189 -2.52 5.18 -0.17
CA SER A 189 -1.84 4.02 -0.71
C SER A 189 -1.83 2.87 0.29
N PHE A 190 -1.43 1.70 -0.17
CA PHE A 190 -1.19 0.52 0.66
C PHE A 190 -0.29 0.84 1.88
N HIS A 191 0.76 1.63 1.68
CA HIS A 191 1.72 1.99 2.71
C HIS A 191 1.14 2.95 3.76
N GLY A 192 0.19 3.82 3.37
CA GLY A 192 -0.38 4.85 4.25
C GLY A 192 -1.62 4.42 5.04
N VAL A 193 -2.39 3.44 4.56
CA VAL A 193 -3.69 3.09 5.15
C VAL A 193 -3.56 2.07 6.28
N ILE A 194 -4.30 2.33 7.36
CA ILE A 194 -4.54 1.43 8.49
C ILE A 194 -6.06 1.30 8.62
N TYR A 195 -6.59 0.09 8.75
CA TYR A 195 -8.04 -0.12 8.88
C TYR A 195 -8.43 -0.57 10.28
N ASN A 196 -9.60 -0.10 10.73
CA ASN A 196 -10.28 -0.74 11.85
C ASN A 196 -10.63 -2.17 11.46
N THR A 197 -10.27 -3.12 12.32
CA THR A 197 -10.43 -4.55 12.03
C THR A 197 -11.89 -4.95 11.86
N GLY A 198 -12.77 -4.43 12.73
CA GLY A 198 -14.22 -4.69 12.64
C GLY A 198 -14.81 -4.15 11.34
N PHE A 199 -14.46 -2.92 10.97
CA PHE A 199 -14.84 -2.32 9.70
C PHE A 199 -14.38 -3.16 8.51
N TYR A 200 -13.08 -3.50 8.42
CA TYR A 200 -12.52 -4.25 7.29
C TYR A 200 -13.15 -5.64 7.15
N LYS A 201 -13.26 -6.39 8.26
CA LYS A 201 -13.89 -7.72 8.28
C LYS A 201 -15.37 -7.68 7.90
N ALA A 202 -16.10 -6.65 8.32
CA ALA A 202 -17.53 -6.50 8.01
C ALA A 202 -17.80 -6.26 6.51
N LEU A 203 -16.83 -5.74 5.74
CA LEU A 203 -16.95 -5.61 4.29
C LEU A 203 -16.93 -6.96 3.58
N GLY A 204 -16.30 -7.98 4.18
CA GLY A 204 -16.13 -9.29 3.54
C GLY A 204 -15.34 -9.28 2.25
N TYR A 205 -14.57 -8.19 2.00
CA TYR A 205 -13.77 -8.06 0.79
C TYR A 205 -12.53 -8.93 0.87
N LYS A 206 -12.29 -9.69 -0.19
CA LYS A 206 -11.08 -10.49 -0.35
C LYS A 206 -10.29 -9.98 -1.54
N LEU A 207 -8.98 -9.82 -1.34
CA LEU A 207 -8.05 -9.44 -2.40
C LEU A 207 -7.91 -10.57 -3.42
N THR A 208 -7.62 -10.20 -4.65
CA THR A 208 -7.36 -11.18 -5.71
C THR A 208 -6.08 -11.96 -5.40
N GLU A 209 -6.15 -13.27 -5.56
CA GLU A 209 -5.05 -14.19 -5.33
C GLU A 209 -4.30 -14.50 -6.62
N HIS A 210 -3.03 -14.91 -6.51
CA HIS A 210 -2.16 -15.29 -7.65
C HIS A 210 -1.92 -14.17 -8.68
N VAL A 211 -2.04 -12.91 -8.30
CA VAL A 211 -1.77 -11.74 -9.14
C VAL A 211 -0.81 -10.78 -8.47
N PHE A 212 -0.27 -9.85 -9.25
CA PHE A 212 0.37 -8.63 -8.76
C PHE A 212 -0.62 -7.46 -8.82
N TYR A 213 -0.34 -6.37 -8.09
CA TYR A 213 -1.15 -5.14 -8.01
C TYR A 213 -2.42 -5.22 -7.18
N GLU A 214 -2.62 -6.28 -6.38
CA GLU A 214 -3.74 -6.40 -5.43
C GLU A 214 -3.66 -5.37 -4.29
N ASP A 215 -2.49 -4.77 -4.07
CA ASP A 215 -2.28 -3.59 -3.21
C ASP A 215 -3.19 -2.41 -3.63
N GLN A 216 -3.47 -2.30 -4.94
CA GLN A 216 -4.42 -1.31 -5.45
C GLN A 216 -5.86 -1.63 -5.04
N GLU A 217 -6.23 -2.90 -4.93
CA GLU A 217 -7.53 -3.31 -4.39
C GLU A 217 -7.64 -2.93 -2.91
N TYR A 218 -6.60 -3.27 -2.12
CA TYR A 218 -6.53 -2.95 -0.69
C TYR A 218 -6.71 -1.46 -0.42
N ALA A 219 -6.04 -0.61 -1.18
CA ALA A 219 -6.10 0.84 -1.01
C ALA A 219 -7.34 1.50 -1.63
N THR A 220 -8.10 0.80 -2.50
CA THR A 220 -9.22 1.40 -3.22
C THR A 220 -10.57 0.96 -2.69
N VAL A 221 -10.84 -0.35 -2.69
CA VAL A 221 -12.19 -0.85 -2.45
C VAL A 221 -12.60 -0.69 -0.98
N PRO A 222 -11.88 -1.20 0.02
CA PRO A 222 -12.27 -1.03 1.41
C PRO A 222 -12.36 0.45 1.80
N PHE A 223 -11.38 1.26 1.39
CA PHE A 223 -11.34 2.67 1.74
C PHE A 223 -12.55 3.44 1.18
N SER A 224 -13.09 3.06 0.02
CA SER A 224 -14.28 3.71 -0.55
C SER A 224 -15.55 3.53 0.29
N TYR A 225 -15.55 2.64 1.27
CA TYR A 225 -16.64 2.42 2.22
C TYR A 225 -16.42 3.05 3.59
N ALA A 226 -15.24 3.62 3.86
CA ALA A 226 -14.94 4.25 5.14
C ALA A 226 -15.82 5.48 5.36
N LYS A 227 -16.50 5.55 6.51
CA LYS A 227 -17.32 6.69 6.90
C LYS A 227 -16.50 7.72 7.63
N THR A 228 -15.55 7.27 8.41
CA THR A 228 -14.70 8.07 9.28
C THR A 228 -13.23 7.77 9.03
N VAL A 229 -12.45 8.84 8.87
CA VAL A 229 -11.01 8.78 8.57
C VAL A 229 -10.29 9.77 9.49
N ARG A 230 -9.20 9.32 10.09
CA ARG A 230 -8.28 10.18 10.82
C ARG A 230 -6.91 10.18 10.15
N PHE A 231 -6.14 11.21 10.45
CA PHE A 231 -4.76 11.32 9.99
C PHE A 231 -3.83 11.40 11.19
N ILE A 232 -2.67 10.81 11.05
CA ILE A 232 -1.55 10.94 11.98
C ILE A 232 -0.31 11.39 11.21
N GLN A 233 0.44 12.33 11.78
CA GLN A 233 1.58 12.94 11.09
C GLN A 233 2.81 12.03 11.03
N GLU A 234 2.81 10.95 11.82
CA GLU A 234 3.94 10.04 11.94
C GLU A 234 4.28 9.35 10.61
N GLU A 235 5.56 9.30 10.26
CA GLU A 235 6.11 8.56 9.11
C GLU A 235 6.44 7.12 9.52
N LEU A 236 5.40 6.30 9.74
CA LEU A 236 5.60 4.94 10.23
C LEU A 236 6.30 4.04 9.22
N TYR A 237 5.74 3.91 8.03
CA TYR A 237 6.17 2.92 7.05
C TYR A 237 7.41 3.41 6.29
N VAL A 238 8.42 2.56 6.15
CA VAL A 238 9.60 2.82 5.32
C VAL A 238 9.59 1.89 4.13
N TYR A 239 9.21 2.42 2.97
CA TYR A 239 9.12 1.70 1.71
C TYR A 239 10.47 1.66 1.02
N ARG A 240 11.05 0.46 0.92
CA ARG A 240 12.34 0.21 0.27
C ARG A 240 12.16 0.23 -1.25
N VAL A 241 12.91 1.07 -1.94
CA VAL A 241 12.89 1.21 -3.41
C VAL A 241 14.29 1.19 -4.00
N GLY A 242 14.40 1.06 -5.33
CA GLY A 242 15.68 1.17 -6.05
C GLY A 242 16.41 -0.15 -6.27
N ASP A 243 15.85 -1.30 -5.90
CA ASP A 243 16.40 -2.61 -6.26
C ASP A 243 15.99 -2.99 -7.69
N VAL A 244 16.98 -3.29 -8.53
CA VAL A 244 16.75 -3.66 -9.93
C VAL A 244 15.93 -4.95 -10.09
N ASN A 245 15.88 -5.78 -9.05
CA ASN A 245 15.12 -7.03 -9.03
C ASN A 245 13.68 -6.87 -8.55
N GLN A 246 13.29 -5.65 -8.11
CA GLN A 246 11.92 -5.38 -7.68
C GLN A 246 10.92 -5.51 -8.83
N SER A 247 9.67 -5.79 -8.47
CA SER A 247 8.53 -5.96 -9.39
C SER A 247 8.23 -4.73 -10.25
N VAL A 248 8.76 -3.56 -9.88
CA VAL A 248 8.49 -2.25 -10.50
C VAL A 248 9.31 -1.94 -11.75
N SER A 249 10.21 -2.83 -12.22
CA SER A 249 10.92 -2.60 -13.48
C SER A 249 9.97 -2.56 -14.68
N ALA A 250 10.25 -1.71 -15.70
CA ALA A 250 9.39 -1.54 -16.87
C ALA A 250 9.07 -2.87 -17.59
N ALA A 251 10.08 -3.73 -17.77
CA ALA A 251 9.90 -5.04 -18.41
C ALA A 251 8.99 -5.97 -17.57
N SER A 252 9.16 -5.96 -16.23
CA SER A 252 8.34 -6.72 -15.32
C SER A 252 6.88 -6.25 -15.36
N GLN A 253 6.67 -4.92 -15.35
CA GLN A 253 5.33 -4.33 -15.42
C GLN A 253 4.60 -4.66 -16.74
N VAL A 254 5.31 -4.64 -17.88
CA VAL A 254 4.72 -5.05 -19.17
C VAL A 254 4.31 -6.52 -19.16
N LYS A 255 5.16 -7.40 -18.61
CA LYS A 255 4.84 -8.83 -18.48
C LYS A 255 3.61 -9.08 -17.61
N ARG A 256 3.36 -8.20 -16.60
CA ARG A 256 2.29 -8.33 -15.61
C ARG A 256 1.03 -7.51 -15.94
N LEU A 257 0.93 -6.96 -17.17
CA LEU A 257 -0.29 -6.28 -17.61
C LEU A 257 -1.56 -7.15 -17.46
N PRO A 258 -1.54 -8.47 -17.72
CA PRO A 258 -2.71 -9.32 -17.49
C PRO A 258 -3.18 -9.34 -16.02
N ASP A 259 -2.25 -9.32 -15.06
CA ASP A 259 -2.58 -9.28 -13.63
C ASP A 259 -3.24 -7.95 -13.27
N LEU A 260 -2.67 -6.82 -13.76
CA LEU A 260 -3.24 -5.50 -13.55
C LEU A 260 -4.63 -5.37 -14.20
N GLU A 261 -4.83 -5.96 -15.37
CA GLU A 261 -6.16 -6.01 -16.02
C GLU A 261 -7.16 -6.77 -15.14
N GLN A 262 -6.79 -7.92 -14.60
CA GLN A 262 -7.63 -8.71 -13.70
C GLN A 262 -7.98 -7.91 -12.44
N VAL A 263 -7.00 -7.28 -11.79
CA VAL A 263 -7.20 -6.42 -10.61
C VAL A 263 -8.17 -5.28 -10.94
N ILE A 264 -8.00 -4.58 -12.07
CA ILE A 264 -8.93 -3.52 -12.49
C ILE A 264 -10.36 -4.06 -12.59
N PHE A 265 -10.57 -5.20 -13.24
CA PHE A 265 -11.91 -5.75 -13.41
C PHE A 265 -12.53 -6.25 -12.10
N ASN A 266 -11.72 -6.72 -11.16
CA ASN A 266 -12.20 -7.09 -9.82
C ASN A 266 -12.57 -5.85 -9.00
N VAL A 267 -11.75 -4.78 -9.04
CA VAL A 267 -12.11 -3.49 -8.45
C VAL A 267 -13.46 -3.00 -8.97
N LEU A 268 -13.71 -3.10 -10.27
CA LEU A 268 -14.97 -2.65 -10.89
C LEU A 268 -16.20 -3.42 -10.40
N GLU A 269 -16.06 -4.60 -9.80
CA GLU A 269 -17.22 -5.31 -9.19
C GLU A 269 -17.86 -4.48 -8.06
N ALA A 270 -17.08 -3.63 -7.38
CA ALA A 270 -17.60 -2.75 -6.33
C ALA A 270 -18.60 -1.69 -6.85
N GLU A 271 -18.65 -1.43 -8.16
CA GLU A 271 -19.67 -0.54 -8.76
C GLU A 271 -21.09 -1.03 -8.47
N LYS A 272 -21.31 -2.34 -8.37
CA LYS A 272 -22.59 -2.94 -8.03
C LYS A 272 -23.12 -2.51 -6.67
N SER A 273 -22.25 -1.99 -5.84
CA SER A 273 -22.53 -1.59 -4.45
C SER A 273 -22.36 -0.10 -4.19
N PHE A 274 -22.29 0.75 -5.20
CA PHE A 274 -22.15 2.20 -5.06
C PHE A 274 -23.19 2.85 -4.14
N ALA A 275 -24.42 2.32 -4.14
CA ALA A 275 -25.47 2.81 -3.23
C ALA A 275 -25.19 2.59 -1.75
N LYS A 276 -24.25 1.69 -1.40
CA LYS A 276 -23.82 1.41 -0.03
C LYS A 276 -22.63 2.27 0.41
N MET A 277 -21.96 2.95 -0.53
CA MET A 277 -20.83 3.81 -0.22
C MET A 277 -21.30 5.10 0.46
N PRO A 278 -20.55 5.62 1.45
CA PRO A 278 -20.87 6.90 2.07
C PRO A 278 -20.66 8.06 1.08
N GLN A 279 -21.07 9.26 1.52
CA GLN A 279 -20.85 10.47 0.74
C GLN A 279 -19.34 10.65 0.44
N GLY A 280 -19.00 10.87 -0.82
CA GLY A 280 -17.61 10.95 -1.30
C GLY A 280 -17.01 9.58 -1.68
N GLY A 281 -17.61 8.46 -1.26
CA GLY A 281 -17.07 7.12 -1.53
C GLY A 281 -17.03 6.77 -3.02
N LYS A 282 -18.10 7.07 -3.74
CA LYS A 282 -18.15 6.87 -5.20
C LYS A 282 -17.09 7.72 -5.93
N GLU A 283 -16.94 8.99 -5.53
CA GLU A 283 -15.94 9.90 -6.12
C GLU A 283 -14.52 9.43 -5.82
N HIS A 284 -14.26 8.97 -4.58
CA HIS A 284 -12.98 8.36 -4.21
C HIS A 284 -12.69 7.16 -5.09
N PHE A 285 -13.64 6.21 -5.20
CA PHE A 285 -13.52 5.01 -6.03
C PHE A 285 -13.18 5.36 -7.48
N ILE A 286 -13.94 6.29 -8.10
CA ILE A 286 -13.72 6.69 -9.49
C ILE A 286 -12.32 7.29 -9.67
N ARG A 287 -11.84 8.15 -8.76
CA ARG A 287 -10.51 8.77 -8.84
C ARG A 287 -9.40 7.73 -8.72
N LYS A 288 -9.47 6.84 -7.72
CA LYS A 288 -8.48 5.77 -7.52
C LYS A 288 -8.46 4.83 -8.72
N THR A 289 -9.60 4.31 -9.13
CA THR A 289 -9.71 3.38 -10.26
C THR A 289 -9.25 4.01 -11.58
N SER A 290 -9.57 5.31 -11.80
CA SER A 290 -9.01 6.06 -12.95
C SER A 290 -7.50 6.15 -12.90
N GLY A 291 -6.89 6.25 -11.71
CA GLY A 291 -5.45 6.20 -11.51
C GLY A 291 -4.86 4.86 -11.94
N ILE A 292 -5.46 3.76 -11.47
CA ILE A 292 -5.03 2.38 -11.81
C ILE A 292 -5.11 2.15 -13.33
N ILE A 293 -6.23 2.51 -13.96
CA ILE A 293 -6.38 2.39 -15.42
C ILE A 293 -5.38 3.28 -16.16
N THR A 294 -5.07 4.46 -15.63
CA THR A 294 -4.04 5.34 -16.21
C THR A 294 -2.67 4.69 -16.18
N SER A 295 -2.31 4.01 -15.08
CA SER A 295 -1.08 3.22 -14.97
C SER A 295 -1.05 2.09 -15.99
N TYR A 296 -2.18 1.39 -16.20
CA TYR A 296 -2.29 0.38 -17.27
C TYR A 296 -1.97 0.96 -18.64
N TYR A 297 -2.54 2.13 -18.99
CA TYR A 297 -2.24 2.80 -20.26
C TYR A 297 -0.78 3.21 -20.36
N GLN A 298 -0.19 3.74 -19.29
CA GLN A 298 1.23 4.11 -19.27
C GLN A 298 2.11 2.90 -19.53
N ILE A 299 1.87 1.78 -18.84
CA ILE A 299 2.65 0.56 -18.99
C ILE A 299 2.52 0.02 -20.43
N ALA A 300 1.30 -0.13 -20.93
CA ALA A 300 1.06 -0.70 -22.24
C ALA A 300 1.52 0.20 -23.40
N LEU A 301 1.34 1.53 -23.29
CA LEU A 301 1.56 2.46 -24.41
C LEU A 301 2.92 3.18 -24.37
N ILE A 302 3.53 3.31 -23.16
CA ILE A 302 4.80 4.04 -22.99
C ILE A 302 5.95 3.11 -22.59
N LYS A 303 5.75 2.25 -21.55
CA LYS A 303 6.82 1.36 -21.07
C LYS A 303 7.03 0.16 -21.98
N ASN A 304 5.99 -0.29 -22.70
CA ASN A 304 6.13 -1.35 -23.70
C ASN A 304 6.92 -0.83 -24.91
N THR A 305 8.04 -1.46 -25.20
CA THR A 305 8.89 -1.12 -26.36
C THR A 305 8.24 -1.51 -27.68
N ASP A 306 7.42 -2.57 -27.72
CA ASP A 306 6.59 -2.90 -28.88
C ASP A 306 5.33 -2.02 -28.89
N ARG A 307 5.46 -0.91 -29.62
CA ARG A 307 4.40 0.11 -29.73
C ARG A 307 3.13 -0.39 -30.39
N GLN A 308 3.24 -1.32 -31.33
CA GLN A 308 2.09 -1.88 -32.03
C GLN A 308 1.33 -2.86 -31.12
N SER A 309 2.04 -3.77 -30.46
CA SER A 309 1.47 -4.66 -29.47
C SER A 309 0.80 -3.88 -28.34
N GLY A 310 1.44 -2.84 -27.81
CA GLY A 310 0.85 -1.99 -26.79
C GLY A 310 -0.49 -1.36 -27.18
N ARG A 311 -0.62 -0.90 -28.44
CA ARG A 311 -1.92 -0.39 -28.95
C ARG A 311 -2.99 -1.48 -29.00
N ALA A 312 -2.64 -2.65 -29.54
CA ALA A 312 -3.58 -3.76 -29.63
C ALA A 312 -4.09 -4.22 -28.25
N ILE A 313 -3.18 -4.31 -27.27
CA ILE A 313 -3.51 -4.63 -25.86
C ILE A 313 -4.54 -3.62 -25.32
N VAL A 314 -4.28 -2.32 -25.46
CA VAL A 314 -5.17 -1.28 -24.92
C VAL A 314 -6.51 -1.21 -25.68
N GLU A 315 -6.54 -1.47 -26.99
CA GLU A 315 -7.81 -1.55 -27.74
C GLU A 315 -8.69 -2.69 -27.25
N GLN A 316 -8.14 -3.86 -27.00
CA GLN A 316 -8.86 -4.98 -26.40
C GLN A 316 -9.33 -4.68 -24.97
N PHE A 317 -8.43 -4.11 -24.14
CA PHE A 317 -8.79 -3.67 -22.79
C PHE A 317 -9.96 -2.68 -22.81
N ASN A 318 -9.91 -1.66 -23.67
CA ASN A 318 -10.98 -0.66 -23.76
C ASN A 318 -12.33 -1.25 -24.21
N MET A 319 -12.33 -2.24 -25.10
CA MET A 319 -13.58 -2.95 -25.45
C MET A 319 -14.18 -3.66 -24.23
N LYS A 320 -13.37 -4.38 -23.47
CA LYS A 320 -13.80 -5.04 -22.23
C LYS A 320 -14.24 -4.02 -21.17
N LEU A 321 -13.48 -2.92 -21.01
CA LEU A 321 -13.82 -1.87 -20.06
C LEU A 321 -15.17 -1.21 -20.38
N ALA A 322 -15.44 -0.90 -21.64
CA ALA A 322 -16.72 -0.32 -22.06
C ALA A 322 -17.91 -1.25 -21.78
N GLN A 323 -17.71 -2.56 -21.92
CA GLN A 323 -18.75 -3.57 -21.59
C GLN A 323 -18.95 -3.71 -20.09
N LYS A 324 -17.85 -3.62 -19.29
CA LYS A 324 -17.89 -3.83 -17.85
C LYS A 324 -18.36 -2.59 -17.09
N SER A 325 -17.90 -1.41 -17.47
CA SER A 325 -18.19 -0.12 -16.84
C SER A 325 -18.15 1.02 -17.86
N ALA A 326 -19.32 1.44 -18.34
CA ALA A 326 -19.44 2.64 -19.17
C ALA A 326 -18.93 3.89 -18.45
N LEU A 327 -19.18 3.98 -17.12
CA LEU A 327 -18.75 5.08 -16.28
C LEU A 327 -17.22 5.23 -16.32
N MET A 328 -16.47 4.15 -16.05
CA MET A 328 -15.02 4.20 -16.02
C MET A 328 -14.43 4.34 -17.42
N TYR A 329 -15.05 3.72 -18.43
CA TYR A 329 -14.65 3.91 -19.81
C TYR A 329 -14.68 5.40 -20.20
N GLU A 330 -15.77 6.11 -19.91
CA GLU A 330 -15.88 7.55 -20.17
C GLU A 330 -14.90 8.39 -19.36
N ALA A 331 -14.75 8.07 -18.05
CA ALA A 331 -13.87 8.80 -17.15
C ALA A 331 -12.39 8.82 -17.59
N VAL A 332 -11.94 7.77 -18.29
CA VAL A 332 -10.52 7.64 -18.67
C VAL A 332 -10.24 8.00 -20.13
N GLN A 333 -11.24 8.32 -20.96
CA GLN A 333 -11.06 8.53 -22.41
C GLN A 333 -10.09 9.67 -22.74
N ARG A 334 -10.08 10.77 -21.96
CA ARG A 334 -9.14 11.88 -22.19
C ARG A 334 -7.70 11.43 -21.97
N LYS A 335 -7.46 10.69 -20.90
CA LYS A 335 -6.14 10.13 -20.56
C LYS A 335 -5.69 9.13 -21.63
N TYR A 336 -6.58 8.23 -22.05
CA TYR A 336 -6.31 7.29 -23.16
C TYR A 336 -5.85 8.01 -24.43
N LYS A 337 -6.56 9.07 -24.87
CA LYS A 337 -6.19 9.86 -26.05
C LYS A 337 -4.78 10.44 -25.95
N VAL A 338 -4.40 10.96 -24.79
CA VAL A 338 -3.04 11.49 -24.54
C VAL A 338 -1.98 10.39 -24.61
N PHE A 339 -2.17 9.26 -23.94
CA PHE A 339 -1.21 8.16 -24.01
C PHE A 339 -1.13 7.52 -25.39
N ARG A 340 -2.25 7.42 -26.12
CA ARG A 340 -2.26 6.98 -27.52
C ARG A 340 -1.46 7.92 -28.44
N LEU A 341 -1.57 9.23 -28.23
CA LEU A 341 -0.76 10.21 -28.95
C LEU A 341 0.74 10.04 -28.64
N PHE A 342 1.10 9.91 -27.37
CA PHE A 342 2.49 9.67 -26.96
C PHE A 342 3.06 8.37 -27.55
N ASN A 343 2.26 7.30 -27.59
CA ASN A 343 2.66 6.07 -28.25
C ASN A 343 2.94 6.29 -29.76
N LYS A 344 2.07 7.01 -30.48
CA LYS A 344 2.26 7.35 -31.91
C LYS A 344 3.50 8.21 -32.16
N LEU A 345 3.80 9.15 -31.25
CA LEU A 345 4.96 10.02 -31.31
C LEU A 345 6.24 9.34 -30.76
N HIS A 346 6.17 8.06 -30.43
CA HIS A 346 7.30 7.30 -29.85
C HIS A 346 7.94 7.95 -28.62
N VAL A 347 7.15 8.61 -27.77
CA VAL A 347 7.63 9.21 -26.52
C VAL A 347 8.27 8.12 -25.67
N SER A 348 9.51 8.33 -25.25
CA SER A 348 10.22 7.37 -24.40
C SER A 348 9.72 7.41 -22.95
N ASN A 349 9.87 6.28 -22.22
CA ASN A 349 9.51 6.23 -20.80
C ASN A 349 10.32 7.25 -19.98
N SER A 350 11.62 7.39 -20.28
CA SER A 350 12.48 8.37 -19.60
C SER A 350 12.01 9.81 -19.82
N PHE A 351 11.60 10.17 -21.05
CA PHE A 351 11.04 11.50 -21.31
C PHE A 351 9.72 11.72 -20.54
N TYR A 352 8.85 10.72 -20.55
CA TYR A 352 7.58 10.80 -19.84
C TYR A 352 7.79 11.02 -18.33
N GLU A 353 8.63 10.21 -17.68
CA GLU A 353 8.87 10.29 -16.23
C GLU A 353 9.66 11.55 -15.83
N ASN A 354 10.68 11.94 -16.61
CA ASN A 354 11.56 13.04 -16.23
C ASN A 354 11.08 14.42 -16.64
N GLN A 355 10.28 14.52 -17.70
CA GLN A 355 9.85 15.82 -18.24
C GLN A 355 8.35 16.03 -18.10
N PHE A 356 7.55 15.11 -18.66
CA PHE A 356 6.10 15.31 -18.71
C PHE A 356 5.43 15.14 -17.34
N ALA A 357 5.81 14.15 -16.57
CA ALA A 357 5.27 13.93 -15.23
C ALA A 357 5.62 15.11 -14.30
N LYS A 358 6.86 15.61 -14.37
CA LYS A 358 7.28 16.80 -13.61
C LYS A 358 6.55 18.08 -14.06
N LEU A 359 6.31 18.25 -15.36
CA LEU A 359 5.53 19.38 -15.86
C LEU A 359 4.07 19.33 -15.41
N LEU A 360 3.48 18.13 -15.37
CA LEU A 360 2.13 17.94 -14.82
C LEU A 360 2.09 18.25 -13.32
N GLU A 361 3.08 17.80 -12.57
CA GLU A 361 3.19 18.07 -11.13
C GLU A 361 3.36 19.57 -10.87
N LEU A 362 4.23 20.24 -11.64
CA LEU A 362 4.41 21.67 -11.56
C LEU A 362 3.11 22.43 -11.93
N ALA A 363 2.42 21.99 -12.97
CA ALA A 363 1.15 22.58 -13.39
C ALA A 363 0.03 22.39 -12.35
N LYS A 364 0.01 21.27 -11.64
CA LYS A 364 -0.88 21.05 -10.47
C LYS A 364 -0.57 22.03 -9.35
N ARG A 365 0.70 22.16 -8.96
CA ARG A 365 1.14 23.12 -7.92
C ARG A 365 0.80 24.57 -8.25
N VAL A 366 0.77 24.94 -9.52
CA VAL A 366 0.43 26.31 -9.99
C VAL A 366 -1.08 26.50 -10.19
N GLY A 367 -1.91 25.48 -9.89
CA GLY A 367 -3.38 25.57 -10.03
C GLY A 367 -3.89 25.64 -11.48
N ARG A 368 -3.02 25.43 -12.47
CA ARG A 368 -3.39 25.44 -13.90
C ARG A 368 -3.87 24.08 -14.40
N ALA A 369 -3.44 22.98 -13.78
CA ALA A 369 -3.81 21.63 -14.18
C ALA A 369 -5.25 21.28 -13.80
N ASP A 370 -5.80 21.86 -12.75
CA ASP A 370 -7.18 21.64 -12.31
C ASP A 370 -8.21 22.03 -13.42
N ARG A 371 -7.91 23.03 -14.24
CA ARG A 371 -8.78 23.44 -15.35
C ARG A 371 -8.75 22.48 -16.55
N LEU A 372 -7.68 21.71 -16.71
CA LEU A 372 -7.55 20.72 -17.79
C LEU A 372 -8.22 19.38 -17.46
N TYR A 373 -8.41 19.10 -16.16
CA TYR A 373 -8.99 17.85 -15.69
C TYR A 373 -10.45 17.96 -15.21
N ARG A 374 -10.95 19.19 -14.95
CA ARG A 374 -12.32 19.45 -14.47
C ARG A 374 -13.32 19.85 -15.56
N LYS A 375 -12.90 19.96 -16.82
CA LYS A 375 -13.80 20.27 -17.96
C LYS A 375 -13.96 19.07 -18.88
#